data_50ac869e843fa7aafb89b7e5f4111443
#
_entry.id   50ac869e843fa7aafb89b7e5f4111443
#
_cell.length_a   1.000
_cell.length_b   1.000
_cell.length_c   1.000
_cell.angle_alpha   90.00
_cell.angle_beta   90.00
_cell.angle_gamma   90.00
#
_symmetry.space_group_name_H-M   'P 1'
#
loop_
_entity.id
_entity.type
_entity.pdbx_description
1 polymer ?
#
loop_
_entity_poly.entity_id
_entity_poly.type
_entity_poly.pdbx_seq_one_letter_code
_entity_poly.pdbx_strand_id
1 'polypeptide(L)'
;VQRLEGLEGTVPRKEIEAARSEAQSLAQRERSIGGSLAAREALVAPVAGVIARTDLAVGQVVEPRDVLFEIVDPSRMLVEATTADPALAGQIAGASLQGKADAKLRLLGVSRSLRDGVLPMTFAVTAAKPGAALPLAIGQPVTVVAQSRERIKGVVLPAQAVVRNPANEPIVWIKSGAERFIPQPVQFRPLDAATVVVTQGLGADNRVVVQGAPLIAQIR
;
A
#
# COMPACT_ATOMS: atom_id res chain seq x y z
N VAL A 1 47.08 -31.62 -34.52
CA VAL A 1 46.63 -32.89 -35.12
C VAL A 1 47.04 -32.96 -36.55
N GLN A 2 46.68 -32.04 -37.44
CA GLN A 2 47.07 -32.03 -38.87
C GLN A 2 48.56 -32.13 -39.14
N ARG A 3 49.39 -31.52 -38.30
CA ARG A 3 50.87 -31.59 -38.41
C ARG A 3 51.45 -32.98 -38.04
N LEU A 4 50.79 -33.70 -37.11
CA LEU A 4 51.18 -35.06 -36.71
C LEU A 4 50.66 -36.11 -37.69
N GLU A 5 49.51 -35.85 -38.34
CA GLU A 5 48.99 -36.75 -39.41
C GLU A 5 49.86 -36.77 -40.65
N GLY A 6 50.52 -35.62 -40.97
CA GLY A 6 51.51 -35.58 -42.08
C GLY A 6 52.83 -36.33 -41.83
N LEU A 7 53.03 -36.85 -40.61
CA LEU A 7 54.17 -37.58 -40.18
C LEU A 7 53.90 -39.08 -39.93
N GLU A 8 52.85 -39.63 -40.54
CA GLU A 8 52.51 -41.06 -40.46
C GLU A 8 53.69 -41.93 -40.90
N GLY A 9 54.18 -42.73 -39.97
CA GLY A 9 55.36 -43.58 -40.15
C GLY A 9 56.58 -43.18 -39.33
N THR A 10 56.67 -41.95 -38.81
CA THR A 10 57.74 -41.43 -37.99
C THR A 10 57.37 -41.21 -36.52
N VAL A 11 56.05 -41.15 -36.20
CA VAL A 11 55.51 -40.94 -34.85
C VAL A 11 54.69 -42.17 -34.44
N PRO A 12 54.86 -42.64 -33.18
CA PRO A 12 54.10 -43.78 -32.67
C PRO A 12 52.57 -43.53 -32.79
N ARG A 13 51.82 -44.52 -33.30
CA ARG A 13 50.34 -44.43 -33.45
C ARG A 13 49.63 -43.98 -32.18
N LYS A 14 50.16 -44.37 -31.04
CA LYS A 14 49.62 -44.01 -29.73
C LYS A 14 49.59 -42.48 -29.48
N GLU A 15 50.63 -41.77 -29.97
CA GLU A 15 50.68 -40.30 -29.83
C GLU A 15 49.71 -39.59 -30.75
N ILE A 16 49.48 -40.12 -31.93
CA ILE A 16 48.49 -39.59 -32.88
C ILE A 16 47.07 -39.79 -32.34
N GLU A 17 46.78 -40.95 -31.77
CA GLU A 17 45.49 -41.25 -31.15
C GLU A 17 45.25 -40.39 -29.89
N ALA A 18 46.28 -40.19 -29.05
CA ALA A 18 46.18 -39.30 -27.91
C ALA A 18 45.90 -37.85 -28.33
N ALA A 19 46.61 -37.34 -29.33
CA ALA A 19 46.41 -36.00 -29.86
C ALA A 19 45.01 -35.81 -30.50
N ARG A 20 44.49 -36.85 -31.19
CA ARG A 20 43.13 -36.85 -31.73
C ARG A 20 42.06 -36.81 -30.62
N SER A 21 42.23 -37.62 -29.57
CA SER A 21 41.35 -37.65 -28.43
C SER A 21 41.33 -36.31 -27.69
N GLU A 22 42.49 -35.70 -27.49
CA GLU A 22 42.60 -34.38 -26.88
C GLU A 22 41.95 -33.29 -27.73
N ALA A 23 42.21 -33.29 -29.05
CA ALA A 23 41.56 -32.35 -29.96
C ALA A 23 40.03 -32.48 -29.99
N GLN A 24 39.53 -33.73 -29.96
CA GLN A 24 38.09 -33.98 -29.87
C GLN A 24 37.49 -33.47 -28.55
N SER A 25 38.17 -33.70 -27.44
CA SER A 25 37.79 -33.23 -26.11
C SER A 25 37.73 -31.69 -26.06
N LEU A 26 38.74 -31.02 -26.60
CA LEU A 26 38.78 -29.55 -26.66
C LEU A 26 37.70 -28.99 -27.58
N ALA A 27 37.47 -29.59 -28.75
CA ALA A 27 36.39 -29.17 -29.65
C ALA A 27 34.97 -29.40 -29.08
N GLN A 28 34.82 -30.41 -28.23
CA GLN A 28 33.60 -30.67 -27.53
C GLN A 28 33.35 -29.63 -26.42
N ARG A 29 34.40 -29.26 -25.67
CA ARG A 29 34.33 -28.20 -24.68
C ARG A 29 34.05 -26.85 -25.34
N GLU A 30 34.70 -26.51 -26.43
CA GLU A 30 34.46 -25.28 -27.19
C GLU A 30 33.01 -25.20 -27.65
N ARG A 31 32.45 -26.28 -28.24
CA ARG A 31 31.06 -26.34 -28.65
C ARG A 31 30.08 -26.21 -27.49
N SER A 32 30.40 -26.84 -26.34
CA SER A 32 29.58 -26.70 -25.13
C SER A 32 29.56 -25.27 -24.59
N ILE A 33 30.72 -24.61 -24.50
CA ILE A 33 30.84 -23.23 -24.03
C ILE A 33 30.22 -22.26 -25.06
N GLY A 34 30.55 -22.42 -26.33
CA GLY A 34 30.01 -21.59 -27.40
C GLY A 34 28.49 -21.71 -27.55
N GLY A 35 27.96 -22.92 -27.35
CA GLY A 35 26.52 -23.16 -27.32
C GLY A 35 25.81 -22.46 -26.16
N SER A 36 26.43 -22.48 -24.96
CA SER A 36 25.85 -21.79 -23.79
C SER A 36 25.93 -20.27 -23.90
N LEU A 37 26.99 -19.73 -24.50
CA LEU A 37 27.14 -18.28 -24.73
C LEU A 37 26.23 -17.74 -25.84
N ALA A 38 25.91 -18.58 -26.84
CA ALA A 38 25.02 -18.20 -27.95
C ALA A 38 23.55 -18.53 -27.70
N ALA A 39 23.24 -19.28 -26.66
CA ALA A 39 21.89 -19.64 -26.30
C ALA A 39 21.11 -18.41 -25.84
N ARG A 40 20.09 -18.05 -26.61
CA ARG A 40 19.10 -17.05 -26.17
C ARG A 40 18.09 -17.75 -25.29
N GLU A 41 18.09 -17.43 -24.02
CA GLU A 41 17.06 -17.88 -23.09
C GLU A 41 15.90 -16.88 -23.13
N ALA A 42 14.73 -17.36 -23.49
CA ALA A 42 13.52 -16.53 -23.45
C ALA A 42 13.02 -16.47 -22.01
N LEU A 43 13.02 -15.26 -21.44
CA LEU A 43 12.37 -15.02 -20.14
C LEU A 43 10.87 -14.96 -20.33
N VAL A 44 10.16 -15.93 -19.74
CA VAL A 44 8.69 -16.02 -19.81
C VAL A 44 8.13 -15.57 -18.48
N ALA A 45 7.09 -14.70 -18.52
CA ALA A 45 6.37 -14.27 -17.32
C ALA A 45 5.72 -15.49 -16.62
N PRO A 46 6.02 -15.75 -15.33
CA PRO A 46 5.47 -16.89 -14.61
C PRO A 46 3.98 -16.73 -14.28
N VAL A 47 3.46 -15.51 -14.31
CA VAL A 47 2.07 -15.15 -14.02
C VAL A 47 1.56 -14.12 -15.02
N ALA A 48 0.24 -14.10 -15.24
CA ALA A 48 -0.40 -13.03 -15.99
C ALA A 48 -0.39 -11.73 -15.17
N GLY A 49 -0.05 -10.61 -15.80
CA GLY A 49 0.04 -9.34 -15.10
C GLY A 49 0.60 -8.24 -15.98
N VAL A 50 0.99 -7.14 -15.35
CA VAL A 50 1.68 -6.01 -15.99
C VAL A 50 3.07 -5.86 -15.41
N ILE A 51 4.02 -5.41 -16.21
CA ILE A 51 5.37 -5.08 -15.72
C ILE A 51 5.25 -3.78 -14.91
N ALA A 52 5.47 -3.89 -13.61
CA ALA A 52 5.46 -2.74 -12.70
C ALA A 52 6.81 -2.00 -12.71
N ARG A 53 7.90 -2.76 -12.87
CA ARG A 53 9.25 -2.21 -12.84
C ARG A 53 10.20 -3.06 -13.71
N THR A 54 11.09 -2.38 -14.40
CA THR A 54 12.28 -2.97 -15.03
C THR A 54 13.41 -1.96 -14.97
N ASP A 55 14.57 -2.38 -14.53
CA ASP A 55 15.77 -1.53 -14.44
C ASP A 55 16.84 -2.00 -15.43
N LEU A 56 16.45 -2.78 -16.45
CA LEU A 56 17.37 -3.38 -17.42
C LEU A 56 17.68 -2.46 -18.60
N ALA A 57 18.95 -2.43 -18.98
CA ALA A 57 19.41 -1.84 -20.23
C ALA A 57 19.88 -2.93 -21.19
N VAL A 58 19.69 -2.70 -22.49
CA VAL A 58 20.20 -3.62 -23.53
C VAL A 58 21.73 -3.68 -23.47
N GLY A 59 22.27 -4.90 -23.39
CA GLY A 59 23.70 -5.14 -23.25
C GLY A 59 24.22 -5.12 -21.82
N GLN A 60 23.36 -4.96 -20.84
CA GLN A 60 23.72 -5.08 -19.41
C GLN A 60 24.07 -6.54 -19.07
N VAL A 61 25.15 -6.71 -18.33
CA VAL A 61 25.49 -7.99 -17.71
C VAL A 61 24.68 -8.14 -16.43
N VAL A 62 24.00 -9.27 -16.28
CA VAL A 62 23.19 -9.60 -15.11
C VAL A 62 23.76 -10.80 -14.38
N GLU A 63 23.62 -10.82 -13.06
CA GLU A 63 24.08 -11.92 -12.22
C GLU A 63 22.91 -12.84 -11.85
N PRO A 64 23.22 -14.12 -11.49
CA PRO A 64 22.20 -15.00 -10.93
C PRO A 64 21.56 -14.36 -9.68
N ARG A 65 20.23 -14.29 -9.64
CA ARG A 65 19.39 -13.68 -8.62
C ARG A 65 19.08 -12.19 -8.81
N ASP A 66 19.59 -11.54 -9.83
CA ASP A 66 19.15 -10.19 -10.15
C ASP A 66 17.66 -10.19 -10.49
N VAL A 67 16.94 -9.22 -9.95
CA VAL A 67 15.52 -9.00 -10.29
C VAL A 67 15.47 -8.24 -11.60
N LEU A 68 15.07 -8.91 -12.67
CA LEU A 68 15.07 -8.34 -14.02
C LEU A 68 13.75 -7.61 -14.31
N PHE A 69 12.62 -8.19 -13.88
CA PHE A 69 11.29 -7.65 -14.07
C PHE A 69 10.45 -7.89 -12.83
N GLU A 70 9.65 -6.92 -12.45
CA GLU A 70 8.61 -7.07 -11.44
C GLU A 70 7.25 -7.11 -12.14
N ILE A 71 6.57 -8.25 -12.03
CA ILE A 71 5.25 -8.48 -12.64
C ILE A 71 4.21 -8.47 -11.53
N VAL A 72 3.18 -7.68 -11.70
CA VAL A 72 2.11 -7.52 -10.73
C VAL A 72 0.76 -7.80 -11.36
N ASP A 73 -0.14 -8.38 -10.57
CA ASP A 73 -1.54 -8.55 -10.95
C ASP A 73 -2.35 -7.34 -10.44
N PRO A 74 -2.76 -6.42 -11.32
CA PRO A 74 -3.49 -5.23 -10.93
C PRO A 74 -4.90 -5.51 -10.41
N SER A 75 -5.41 -6.73 -10.58
CA SER A 75 -6.71 -7.15 -10.04
C SER A 75 -6.65 -7.57 -8.58
N ARG A 76 -5.46 -7.82 -8.04
CA ARG A 76 -5.22 -8.37 -6.70
C ARG A 76 -4.33 -7.44 -5.87
N MET A 77 -4.84 -6.25 -5.60
CA MET A 77 -4.11 -5.25 -4.82
C MET A 77 -4.43 -5.35 -3.33
N LEU A 78 -3.42 -5.05 -2.52
CA LEU A 78 -3.55 -4.92 -1.07
C LEU A 78 -3.20 -3.50 -0.65
N VAL A 79 -3.87 -3.03 0.40
CA VAL A 79 -3.51 -1.80 1.12
C VAL A 79 -3.04 -2.20 2.51
N GLU A 80 -1.83 -1.80 2.85
CA GLU A 80 -1.33 -1.84 4.21
C GLU A 80 -1.58 -0.47 4.86
N ALA A 81 -2.36 -0.45 5.92
CA ALA A 81 -2.61 0.73 6.73
C ALA A 81 -2.11 0.51 8.15
N THR A 82 -1.76 1.57 8.84
CA THR A 82 -1.28 1.51 10.21
C THR A 82 -2.15 2.36 11.14
N THR A 83 -2.30 1.94 12.38
CA THR A 83 -2.95 2.71 13.43
C THR A 83 -2.13 2.73 14.70
N ALA A 84 -2.14 3.87 15.40
CA ALA A 84 -1.54 3.98 16.73
C ALA A 84 -2.50 3.46 17.83
N ASP A 85 -3.79 3.27 17.51
CA ASP A 85 -4.79 2.77 18.44
C ASP A 85 -5.11 1.29 18.17
N PRO A 86 -4.61 0.36 18.99
CA PRO A 86 -4.90 -1.07 18.86
C PRO A 86 -6.40 -1.42 19.04
N ALA A 87 -7.16 -0.60 19.80
CA ALA A 87 -8.58 -0.85 20.05
C ALA A 87 -9.42 -0.66 18.78
N LEU A 88 -9.00 0.25 17.90
CA LEU A 88 -9.66 0.51 16.62
C LEU A 88 -9.74 -0.76 15.76
N ALA A 89 -8.71 -1.57 15.75
CA ALA A 89 -8.64 -2.77 14.92
C ALA A 89 -9.79 -3.76 15.18
N GLY A 90 -10.20 -3.92 16.44
CA GLY A 90 -11.34 -4.77 16.82
C GLY A 90 -12.71 -4.17 16.50
N GLN A 91 -12.77 -2.88 16.24
CA GLN A 91 -14.02 -2.14 16.06
C GLN A 91 -14.36 -1.85 14.59
N ILE A 92 -13.48 -2.20 13.65
CA ILE A 92 -13.70 -1.92 12.23
C ILE A 92 -14.90 -2.71 11.71
N ALA A 93 -15.94 -1.98 11.26
CA ALA A 93 -17.11 -2.51 10.57
C ALA A 93 -16.94 -2.48 9.06
N GLY A 94 -16.23 -1.48 8.55
CA GLY A 94 -15.95 -1.26 7.14
C GLY A 94 -14.77 -0.33 6.96
N ALA A 95 -14.26 -0.26 5.74
CA ALA A 95 -13.18 0.65 5.39
C ALA A 95 -13.35 1.15 3.96
N SER A 96 -12.87 2.36 3.69
CA SER A 96 -12.86 2.97 2.37
C SER A 96 -11.56 3.76 2.17
N LEU A 97 -11.23 4.03 0.91
CA LEU A 97 -10.12 4.93 0.57
C LEU A 97 -10.65 6.36 0.44
N GLN A 98 -9.98 7.29 1.08
CA GLN A 98 -10.32 8.71 0.96
C GLN A 98 -10.18 9.16 -0.50
N GLY A 99 -11.26 9.78 -1.03
CA GLY A 99 -11.28 10.29 -2.40
C GLY A 99 -11.33 9.23 -3.52
N LYS A 100 -11.54 7.94 -3.19
CA LYS A 100 -11.59 6.82 -4.14
C LYS A 100 -12.87 6.00 -3.93
N ALA A 101 -14.01 6.53 -4.36
CA ALA A 101 -15.31 5.85 -4.23
C ALA A 101 -15.41 4.55 -5.04
N ASP A 102 -14.59 4.42 -6.09
CA ASP A 102 -14.55 3.25 -6.97
C ASP A 102 -13.77 2.06 -6.40
N ALA A 103 -13.12 2.23 -5.25
CA ALA A 103 -12.40 1.17 -4.56
C ALA A 103 -13.08 0.81 -3.24
N LYS A 104 -13.36 -0.49 -3.05
CA LYS A 104 -13.88 -1.05 -1.80
C LYS A 104 -12.76 -1.74 -1.06
N LEU A 105 -12.71 -1.55 0.25
CA LEU A 105 -11.77 -2.20 1.13
C LEU A 105 -12.44 -3.30 1.95
N ARG A 106 -11.76 -4.43 2.07
CA ARG A 106 -12.15 -5.52 2.97
C ARG A 106 -10.95 -5.86 3.87
N LEU A 107 -11.12 -5.72 5.17
CA LEU A 107 -10.09 -6.10 6.14
C LEU A 107 -9.79 -7.61 6.02
N LEU A 108 -8.54 -7.93 5.78
CA LEU A 108 -8.02 -9.31 5.73
C LEU A 108 -7.47 -9.74 7.07
N GLY A 109 -6.75 -8.84 7.72
CA GLY A 109 -6.12 -9.14 8.98
C GLY A 109 -5.49 -7.91 9.66
N VAL A 110 -5.23 -8.10 10.91
CA VAL A 110 -4.56 -7.14 11.78
C VAL A 110 -3.34 -7.85 12.38
N SER A 111 -2.19 -7.20 12.32
CA SER A 111 -0.99 -7.72 13.02
C SER A 111 -1.25 -7.83 14.51
N ARG A 112 -0.59 -8.77 15.16
CA ARG A 112 -0.58 -8.86 16.63
C ARG A 112 0.67 -8.26 17.24
N SER A 113 1.57 -7.72 16.42
CA SER A 113 2.78 -7.04 16.86
C SER A 113 2.79 -5.61 16.33
N LEU A 114 3.23 -4.70 17.17
CA LEU A 114 3.49 -3.31 16.76
C LEU A 114 4.78 -3.27 15.94
N ARG A 115 4.78 -2.45 14.88
CA ARG A 115 5.96 -2.09 14.11
C ARG A 115 6.13 -0.57 14.23
N ASP A 116 7.25 -0.14 14.79
CA ASP A 116 7.53 1.28 15.05
C ASP A 116 6.42 2.01 15.84
N GLY A 117 5.83 1.31 16.82
CA GLY A 117 4.78 1.87 17.66
C GLY A 117 3.37 1.89 17.04
N VAL A 118 3.21 1.40 15.83
CA VAL A 118 1.90 1.32 15.14
C VAL A 118 1.52 -0.11 14.82
N LEU A 119 0.22 -0.35 14.71
CA LEU A 119 -0.36 -1.66 14.42
C LEU A 119 -0.67 -1.76 12.92
N PRO A 120 0.02 -2.64 12.17
CA PRO A 120 -0.27 -2.87 10.75
C PRO A 120 -1.60 -3.62 10.54
N MET A 121 -2.34 -3.19 9.54
CA MET A 121 -3.58 -3.80 9.09
C MET A 121 -3.53 -3.98 7.57
N THR A 122 -4.00 -5.13 7.08
CA THR A 122 -4.02 -5.44 5.65
C THR A 122 -5.45 -5.49 5.15
N PHE A 123 -5.70 -4.78 4.07
CA PHE A 123 -6.99 -4.74 3.38
C PHE A 123 -6.84 -5.24 1.94
N ALA A 124 -7.78 -6.09 1.51
CA ALA A 124 -7.95 -6.37 0.10
C ALA A 124 -8.69 -5.22 -0.57
N VAL A 125 -8.22 -4.82 -1.74
CA VAL A 125 -8.87 -3.79 -2.56
C VAL A 125 -9.64 -4.49 -3.67
N THR A 126 -10.89 -4.10 -3.87
CA THR A 126 -11.71 -4.55 -4.99
C THR A 126 -12.33 -3.34 -5.67
N ALA A 127 -12.41 -3.38 -7.00
CA ALA A 127 -13.13 -2.37 -7.73
C ALA A 127 -14.62 -2.40 -7.38
N ALA A 128 -15.25 -1.23 -7.25
CA ALA A 128 -16.68 -1.12 -6.98
C ALA A 128 -17.53 -1.73 -8.09
N LYS A 129 -17.04 -1.67 -9.35
CA LYS A 129 -17.65 -2.32 -10.52
C LYS A 129 -16.80 -3.52 -10.91
N PRO A 130 -17.37 -4.72 -11.07
CA PRO A 130 -16.64 -5.89 -11.54
C PRO A 130 -15.92 -5.64 -12.87
N GLY A 131 -14.66 -6.03 -12.97
CA GLY A 131 -13.85 -5.87 -14.17
C GLY A 131 -13.28 -4.46 -14.43
N ALA A 132 -13.60 -3.47 -13.59
CA ALA A 132 -12.99 -2.15 -13.70
C ALA A 132 -11.55 -2.18 -13.16
N ALA A 133 -10.66 -1.47 -13.85
CA ALA A 133 -9.30 -1.27 -13.34
C ALA A 133 -9.33 -0.41 -12.08
N LEU A 134 -8.52 -0.78 -11.08
CA LEU A 134 -8.33 0.03 -9.89
C LEU A 134 -7.41 1.22 -10.24
N PRO A 135 -7.84 2.47 -9.98
CA PRO A 135 -7.01 3.66 -10.26
C PRO A 135 -5.96 3.88 -9.15
N LEU A 136 -5.17 2.85 -8.90
CA LEU A 136 -4.14 2.82 -7.86
C LEU A 136 -2.84 2.30 -8.42
N ALA A 137 -1.73 2.90 -8.03
CA ALA A 137 -0.39 2.42 -8.32
C ALA A 137 0.20 1.71 -7.10
N ILE A 138 1.12 0.75 -7.34
CA ILE A 138 1.87 0.11 -6.27
C ILE A 138 2.81 1.14 -5.64
N GLY A 139 2.90 1.12 -4.30
CA GLY A 139 3.68 2.10 -3.54
C GLY A 139 3.01 3.47 -3.40
N GLN A 140 1.79 3.66 -3.95
CA GLN A 140 1.07 4.90 -3.78
C GLN A 140 0.60 5.08 -2.33
N PRO A 141 0.91 6.21 -1.67
CA PRO A 141 0.37 6.51 -0.36
C PRO A 141 -1.14 6.79 -0.45
N VAL A 142 -1.90 6.16 0.43
CA VAL A 142 -3.36 6.29 0.49
C VAL A 142 -3.82 6.46 1.94
N THR A 143 -4.94 7.14 2.13
CA THR A 143 -5.58 7.26 3.44
C THR A 143 -6.77 6.32 3.52
N VAL A 144 -6.76 5.43 4.52
CA VAL A 144 -7.86 4.53 4.82
C VAL A 144 -8.77 5.18 5.86
N VAL A 145 -10.05 5.29 5.54
CA VAL A 145 -11.09 5.73 6.47
C VAL A 145 -11.78 4.48 7.00
N ALA A 146 -11.54 4.16 8.26
CA ALA A 146 -12.18 3.05 8.95
C ALA A 146 -13.50 3.48 9.57
N GLN A 147 -14.55 2.67 9.39
CA GLN A 147 -15.84 2.85 10.02
C GLN A 147 -15.91 1.95 11.25
N SER A 148 -16.19 2.54 12.42
CA SER A 148 -16.37 1.79 13.66
C SER A 148 -17.74 1.10 13.70
N ARG A 149 -17.79 -0.06 14.36
CA ARG A 149 -19.06 -0.74 14.73
C ARG A 149 -19.80 -0.01 15.85
N GLU A 150 -19.09 0.76 16.65
CA GLU A 150 -19.70 1.52 17.73
C GLU A 150 -20.61 2.60 17.16
N ARG A 151 -21.87 2.59 17.59
CA ARG A 151 -22.84 3.63 17.28
C ARG A 151 -22.95 4.58 18.46
N ILE A 152 -22.62 5.83 18.22
CA ILE A 152 -22.73 6.88 19.23
C ILE A 152 -24.03 7.63 18.98
N LYS A 153 -24.89 7.71 20.00
CA LYS A 153 -26.10 8.57 19.95
C LYS A 153 -25.71 9.99 20.32
N GLY A 154 -26.13 10.96 19.51
CA GLY A 154 -25.87 12.37 19.78
C GLY A 154 -26.20 13.26 18.59
N VAL A 155 -25.89 14.53 18.73
CA VAL A 155 -26.06 15.54 17.68
C VAL A 155 -24.74 15.76 16.98
N VAL A 156 -24.69 15.56 15.66
CA VAL A 156 -23.49 15.80 14.86
C VAL A 156 -23.36 17.30 14.60
N LEU A 157 -22.19 17.84 14.94
CA LEU A 157 -21.84 19.25 14.72
C LEU A 157 -20.47 19.36 14.06
N PRO A 158 -20.21 20.43 13.28
CA PRO A 158 -18.85 20.77 12.89
C PRO A 158 -17.96 20.98 14.12
N ALA A 159 -16.72 20.49 14.10
CA ALA A 159 -15.79 20.58 15.23
C ALA A 159 -15.56 22.05 15.68
N GLN A 160 -15.61 23.00 14.75
CA GLN A 160 -15.50 24.44 15.01
C GLN A 160 -16.66 25.04 15.84
N ALA A 161 -17.79 24.33 15.96
CA ALA A 161 -18.93 24.77 16.78
C ALA A 161 -18.68 24.58 18.27
N VAL A 162 -17.77 23.66 18.63
CA VAL A 162 -17.38 23.42 20.01
C VAL A 162 -16.18 24.28 20.36
N VAL A 163 -16.34 25.15 21.32
CA VAL A 163 -15.32 26.06 21.83
C VAL A 163 -15.03 25.78 23.31
N ARG A 164 -13.97 26.33 23.87
CA ARG A 164 -13.68 26.21 25.29
C ARG A 164 -13.99 27.53 26.00
N ASN A 165 -14.64 27.41 27.16
CA ASN A 165 -14.84 28.55 28.05
C ASN A 165 -13.54 28.87 28.81
N PRO A 166 -13.48 29.99 29.59
CA PRO A 166 -12.30 30.34 30.40
C PRO A 166 -11.91 29.28 31.42
N ALA A 167 -12.83 28.40 31.83
CA ALA A 167 -12.55 27.26 32.71
C ALA A 167 -12.05 26.02 31.94
N ASN A 168 -11.76 26.17 30.64
CA ASN A 168 -11.31 25.10 29.75
C ASN A 168 -12.37 23.98 29.50
N GLU A 169 -13.63 24.23 29.83
CA GLU A 169 -14.72 23.29 29.58
C GLU A 169 -15.24 23.43 28.15
N PRO A 170 -15.61 22.34 27.47
CA PRO A 170 -16.18 22.41 26.13
C PRO A 170 -17.62 22.92 26.20
N ILE A 171 -17.92 23.95 25.40
CA ILE A 171 -19.23 24.56 25.29
C ILE A 171 -19.60 24.71 23.82
N VAL A 172 -20.90 24.83 23.57
CA VAL A 172 -21.47 25.35 22.33
C VAL A 172 -22.32 26.60 22.63
N TRP A 173 -22.43 27.47 21.66
CA TRP A 173 -23.28 28.62 21.77
C TRP A 173 -24.69 28.30 21.24
N ILE A 174 -25.69 28.46 22.08
CA ILE A 174 -27.12 28.30 21.73
C ILE A 174 -27.72 29.67 21.50
N LYS A 175 -28.36 29.86 20.35
CA LYS A 175 -29.13 31.07 20.08
C LYS A 175 -30.48 31.00 20.76
N SER A 176 -30.70 31.84 21.80
CA SER A 176 -31.93 31.90 22.57
C SER A 176 -32.83 33.09 22.23
N GLY A 177 -32.39 34.02 21.38
CA GLY A 177 -33.14 35.19 20.94
C GLY A 177 -32.50 35.78 19.67
N ALA A 178 -32.97 36.99 19.27
CA ALA A 178 -32.47 37.64 18.06
C ALA A 178 -30.96 37.87 18.10
N GLU A 179 -30.44 38.36 19.25
CA GLU A 179 -29.01 38.69 19.44
C GLU A 179 -28.43 38.06 20.73
N ARG A 180 -29.14 37.10 21.32
CA ARG A 180 -28.74 36.48 22.58
C ARG A 180 -28.20 35.09 22.35
N PHE A 181 -26.97 34.88 22.78
CA PHE A 181 -26.27 33.59 22.76
C PHE A 181 -25.97 33.15 24.20
N ILE A 182 -26.23 31.88 24.50
CA ILE A 182 -26.01 31.28 25.82
C ILE A 182 -24.99 30.20 25.69
N PRO A 183 -23.93 30.20 26.54
CA PRO A 183 -22.96 29.12 26.56
C PRO A 183 -23.60 27.88 27.19
N GLN A 184 -23.57 26.75 26.48
CA GLN A 184 -24.08 25.47 26.96
C GLN A 184 -22.94 24.48 27.08
N PRO A 185 -22.62 24.01 28.29
CA PRO A 185 -21.65 22.94 28.49
C PRO A 185 -22.10 21.65 27.77
N VAL A 186 -21.16 20.98 27.09
CA VAL A 186 -21.45 19.76 26.34
C VAL A 186 -20.38 18.71 26.55
N GLN A 187 -20.78 17.43 26.40
CA GLN A 187 -19.84 16.34 26.25
C GLN A 187 -19.87 15.90 24.78
N PHE A 188 -18.71 15.72 24.21
CA PHE A 188 -18.60 15.33 22.81
C PHE A 188 -17.53 14.28 22.57
N ARG A 189 -17.66 13.55 21.46
CA ARG A 189 -16.62 12.66 20.93
C ARG A 189 -16.31 13.07 19.49
N PRO A 190 -15.05 13.03 19.05
CA PRO A 190 -14.71 13.24 17.67
C PRO A 190 -15.34 12.13 16.82
N LEU A 191 -15.95 12.51 15.69
CA LEU A 191 -16.48 11.58 14.71
C LEU A 191 -15.50 11.42 13.55
N ASP A 192 -14.96 12.53 13.07
CA ASP A 192 -13.92 12.60 12.07
C ASP A 192 -13.09 13.89 12.24
N ALA A 193 -12.21 14.20 11.27
CA ALA A 193 -11.34 15.38 11.34
C ALA A 193 -12.08 16.72 11.34
N ALA A 194 -13.34 16.74 10.86
CA ALA A 194 -14.14 17.97 10.68
C ALA A 194 -15.38 18.03 11.58
N THR A 195 -15.83 16.86 12.11
CA THR A 195 -17.10 16.74 12.83
C THR A 195 -16.94 16.07 14.19
N VAL A 196 -17.84 16.43 15.09
CA VAL A 196 -17.96 15.85 16.43
C VAL A 196 -19.40 15.42 16.70
N VAL A 197 -19.57 14.43 17.57
CA VAL A 197 -20.90 14.03 18.09
C VAL A 197 -21.03 14.54 19.51
N VAL A 198 -21.96 15.44 19.74
CA VAL A 198 -22.33 15.89 21.10
C VAL A 198 -23.27 14.85 21.70
N THR A 199 -22.80 14.19 22.76
CA THR A 199 -23.51 13.09 23.41
C THR A 199 -24.39 13.55 24.56
N GLN A 200 -24.05 14.68 25.19
CA GLN A 200 -24.80 15.26 26.30
C GLN A 200 -24.76 16.79 26.25
N GLY A 201 -25.79 17.43 26.78
CA GLY A 201 -25.88 18.88 26.93
C GLY A 201 -26.67 19.58 25.84
N LEU A 202 -27.15 18.86 24.81
CA LEU A 202 -28.00 19.43 23.75
C LEU A 202 -29.38 18.75 23.71
N GLY A 203 -30.44 19.55 23.58
CA GLY A 203 -31.76 19.10 23.22
C GLY A 203 -32.03 19.19 21.72
N ALA A 204 -33.08 18.50 21.25
CA ALA A 204 -33.47 18.46 19.83
C ALA A 204 -33.79 19.84 19.24
N ASP A 205 -34.29 20.77 20.04
CA ASP A 205 -34.71 22.08 19.59
C ASP A 205 -33.66 23.19 19.74
N ASN A 206 -32.44 22.83 20.18
CA ASN A 206 -31.41 23.81 20.37
C ASN A 206 -30.86 24.32 19.04
N ARG A 207 -30.83 25.64 18.87
CA ARG A 207 -30.20 26.31 17.72
C ARG A 207 -28.75 26.60 18.01
N VAL A 208 -27.86 25.74 17.54
CA VAL A 208 -26.40 25.83 17.78
C VAL A 208 -25.75 26.73 16.74
N VAL A 209 -24.83 27.57 17.19
CA VAL A 209 -23.97 28.38 16.31
C VAL A 209 -22.87 27.48 15.74
N VAL A 210 -22.89 27.21 14.43
CA VAL A 210 -21.92 26.36 13.75
C VAL A 210 -20.78 27.13 13.08
N GLN A 211 -20.96 28.43 12.83
CA GLN A 211 -19.95 29.34 12.30
C GLN A 211 -19.79 30.55 13.18
N GLY A 212 -18.56 31.01 13.40
CA GLY A 212 -18.25 32.18 14.23
C GLY A 212 -18.35 31.93 15.75
N ALA A 213 -18.49 30.68 16.20
CA ALA A 213 -18.53 30.36 17.62
C ALA A 213 -17.30 30.87 18.41
N PRO A 214 -16.06 30.80 17.88
CA PRO A 214 -14.87 31.40 18.53
C PRO A 214 -14.93 32.91 18.68
N LEU A 215 -15.62 33.62 17.77
CA LEU A 215 -15.76 35.08 17.84
C LEU A 215 -16.67 35.48 18.99
N ILE A 216 -17.79 34.75 19.18
CA ILE A 216 -18.71 34.99 20.30
C ILE A 216 -17.97 34.78 21.63
N ALA A 217 -17.09 33.80 21.73
CA ALA A 217 -16.30 33.53 22.94
C ALA A 217 -15.35 34.68 23.33
N GLN A 218 -15.00 35.57 22.40
CA GLN A 218 -14.14 36.74 22.63
C GLN A 218 -14.89 38.00 23.02
N ILE A 219 -16.19 38.06 22.79
CA ILE A 219 -17.03 39.19 23.17
C ILE A 219 -17.40 39.00 24.64
N ARG A 220 -16.86 39.83 25.51
CA ARG A 220 -17.21 39.91 26.93
C ARG A 220 -18.26 40.96 27.17
#